data_6ad27a0ee315dc4026cf59adb82ee7fd
#
_entry.id   6ad27a0ee315dc4026cf59adb82ee7fd
#
_cell.length_a   1.000
_cell.length_b   1.000
_cell.length_c   1.000
_cell.angle_alpha   90.00
_cell.angle_beta   90.00
_cell.angle_gamma   90.00
#
_symmetry.space_group_name_H-M   'P 1'
#
loop_
_entity.id
_entity.type
_entity.pdbx_description
1 polymer ?
#
loop_
_entity_poly.entity_id
_entity_poly.type
_entity_poly.pdbx_seq_one_letter_code
_entity_poly.pdbx_strand_id
1 'polypeptide(L)'
;MKLTYRVALHLFLVLIPLLAMWAGFFYMAMVDEINDETDDALEAYAEMIMVRHLAGEPLPTMGDGSNNSYELHEVDAAYARVTPHLHFYDHEVYIPEKSEYEPSRVLQSIFRTENNRWFELKVSTPTFERADLQETILGWIVFLAVLLLLAGIGLTMWVFYRSMRPLYQLLQWLDEYLPGHAVREVPNDTTITEFCRLNEAARQMSRRSEELYDRQKQFIGNASHELQTPLAVLGNRLEWMLSEMQLNEEQMAEVVRLLQTQRHLVRLNRNLLLLTKIDNGQFPESVTVDLAALLREQQEMLSEMYEERAIRCQMNLPTSYEVQMNESLASVLVLNLLRNAYLHSADGATVEVCLEHGVLDVSNDGDAALDTNRIFERFYQGSKREGSTGLGLALVRAVAEAYGFMLEYHYIAGRHHFRVGWPK
;
A
#
# COMPACT_ATOMS: atom_id res chain seq x y z
N MET A 1 -3.29 6.28 -6.68
CA MET A 1 -4.76 6.18 -6.48
C MET A 1 -5.09 4.75 -6.08
N LYS A 2 -5.76 4.54 -4.93
CA LYS A 2 -6.10 3.19 -4.46
C LYS A 2 -7.05 2.51 -5.47
N LEU A 3 -6.91 1.20 -5.67
CA LEU A 3 -7.72 0.40 -6.61
C LEU A 3 -9.23 0.63 -6.43
N THR A 4 -9.66 0.78 -5.18
CA THR A 4 -11.05 1.08 -4.79
C THR A 4 -11.62 2.32 -5.49
N TYR A 5 -10.85 3.41 -5.55
CA TYR A 5 -11.30 4.63 -6.23
C TYR A 5 -11.41 4.48 -7.75
N ARG A 6 -10.52 3.69 -8.37
CA ARG A 6 -10.61 3.39 -9.81
C ARG A 6 -11.87 2.61 -10.12
N VAL A 7 -12.16 1.57 -9.34
CA VAL A 7 -13.37 0.76 -9.53
C VAL A 7 -14.63 1.61 -9.35
N ALA A 8 -14.70 2.42 -8.28
CA ALA A 8 -15.81 3.32 -8.05
C ALA A 8 -16.02 4.31 -9.22
N LEU A 9 -14.94 4.91 -9.73
CA LEU A 9 -15.02 5.86 -10.84
C LEU A 9 -15.57 5.22 -12.13
N HIS A 10 -15.09 4.01 -12.47
CA HIS A 10 -15.61 3.30 -13.66
C HIS A 10 -17.09 2.91 -13.50
N LEU A 11 -17.47 2.54 -12.29
CA LEU A 11 -18.86 2.21 -11.97
C LEU A 11 -19.77 3.44 -12.11
N PHE A 12 -19.34 4.61 -11.64
CA PHE A 12 -20.03 5.87 -11.85
C PHE A 12 -20.22 6.20 -13.33
N LEU A 13 -19.14 6.06 -14.12
CA LEU A 13 -19.16 6.34 -15.55
C LEU A 13 -20.13 5.45 -16.35
N VAL A 14 -20.42 4.25 -15.85
CA VAL A 14 -21.36 3.32 -16.50
C VAL A 14 -22.76 3.45 -15.93
N LEU A 15 -22.92 3.54 -14.63
CA LEU A 15 -24.22 3.55 -13.95
C LEU A 15 -25.01 4.85 -14.19
N ILE A 16 -24.34 6.00 -14.17
CA ILE A 16 -25.02 7.30 -14.36
C ILE A 16 -25.72 7.38 -15.74
N PRO A 17 -25.05 7.15 -16.88
CA PRO A 17 -25.73 7.22 -18.17
C PRO A 17 -26.81 6.15 -18.33
N LEU A 18 -26.61 4.94 -17.77
CA LEU A 18 -27.61 3.88 -17.81
C LEU A 18 -28.88 4.26 -17.02
N LEU A 19 -28.73 4.80 -15.81
CA LEU A 19 -29.85 5.24 -14.99
C LEU A 19 -30.53 6.49 -15.60
N ALA A 20 -29.75 7.41 -16.16
CA ALA A 20 -30.29 8.58 -16.84
C ALA A 20 -31.13 8.19 -18.09
N MET A 21 -30.65 7.24 -18.88
CA MET A 21 -31.36 6.71 -20.04
C MET A 21 -32.64 5.99 -19.60
N TRP A 22 -32.56 5.16 -18.55
CA TRP A 22 -33.72 4.46 -17.98
C TRP A 22 -34.77 5.43 -17.44
N ALA A 23 -34.33 6.43 -16.67
CA ALA A 23 -35.20 7.43 -16.09
C ALA A 23 -35.89 8.28 -17.18
N GLY A 24 -35.15 8.68 -18.22
CA GLY A 24 -35.69 9.39 -19.37
C GLY A 24 -36.71 8.58 -20.16
N PHE A 25 -36.42 7.31 -20.43
CA PHE A 25 -37.36 6.41 -21.11
C PHE A 25 -38.62 6.19 -20.27
N PHE A 26 -38.47 5.93 -18.96
CA PHE A 26 -39.60 5.73 -18.07
C PHE A 26 -40.48 6.97 -17.94
N TYR A 27 -39.86 8.17 -17.86
CA TYR A 27 -40.59 9.43 -17.85
C TYR A 27 -41.38 9.65 -19.14
N MET A 28 -40.77 9.41 -20.33
CA MET A 28 -41.46 9.51 -21.62
C MET A 28 -42.65 8.56 -21.70
N ALA A 29 -42.45 7.30 -21.33
CA ALA A 29 -43.55 6.29 -21.35
C ALA A 29 -44.69 6.68 -20.41
N MET A 30 -44.37 7.26 -19.25
CA MET A 30 -45.40 7.69 -18.29
C MET A 30 -46.15 8.93 -18.75
N VAL A 31 -45.46 9.86 -19.43
CA VAL A 31 -46.12 11.04 -20.04
C VAL A 31 -47.03 10.64 -21.21
N ASP A 32 -46.60 9.70 -22.05
CA ASP A 32 -47.42 9.17 -23.12
C ASP A 32 -48.69 8.51 -22.56
N GLU A 33 -48.58 7.65 -21.54
CA GLU A 33 -49.71 7.00 -20.89
C GLU A 33 -50.72 8.00 -20.30
N ILE A 34 -50.21 9.06 -19.63
CA ILE A 34 -51.08 10.13 -19.09
C ILE A 34 -51.80 10.89 -20.24
N ASN A 35 -51.15 11.06 -21.39
CA ASN A 35 -51.77 11.71 -22.55
C ASN A 35 -52.85 10.84 -23.15
N ASP A 36 -52.61 9.57 -23.34
CA ASP A 36 -53.55 8.64 -23.96
C ASP A 36 -54.80 8.47 -23.05
N GLU A 37 -54.60 8.32 -21.74
CA GLU A 37 -55.73 8.23 -20.79
C GLU A 37 -56.56 9.52 -20.78
N THR A 38 -55.90 10.71 -20.91
CA THR A 38 -56.61 12.00 -20.99
C THR A 38 -57.45 12.08 -22.30
N ASP A 39 -56.87 11.69 -23.42
CA ASP A 39 -57.56 11.71 -24.72
C ASP A 39 -58.73 10.72 -24.75
N ASP A 40 -58.58 9.53 -24.19
CA ASP A 40 -59.65 8.52 -24.05
C ASP A 40 -60.80 9.03 -23.14
N ALA A 41 -60.49 9.69 -22.04
CA ALA A 41 -61.49 10.32 -21.18
C ALA A 41 -62.26 11.41 -21.87
N LEU A 42 -61.60 12.25 -22.67
CA LEU A 42 -62.24 13.28 -23.47
C LEU A 42 -63.17 12.71 -24.57
N GLU A 43 -62.70 11.63 -25.23
CA GLU A 43 -63.51 10.91 -26.23
C GLU A 43 -64.77 10.32 -25.62
N ALA A 44 -64.65 9.61 -24.51
CA ALA A 44 -65.77 9.05 -23.77
C ALA A 44 -66.80 10.13 -23.33
N TYR A 45 -66.31 11.31 -22.88
CA TYR A 45 -67.17 12.40 -22.47
C TYR A 45 -67.84 13.05 -23.67
N ALA A 46 -67.11 13.24 -24.78
CA ALA A 46 -67.68 13.72 -26.05
C ALA A 46 -68.78 12.81 -26.58
N GLU A 47 -68.53 11.51 -26.59
CA GLU A 47 -69.52 10.49 -27.02
C GLU A 47 -70.80 10.56 -26.14
N MET A 48 -70.65 10.70 -24.84
CA MET A 48 -71.79 10.85 -23.94
C MET A 48 -72.64 12.09 -24.28
N ILE A 49 -71.98 13.25 -24.53
CA ILE A 49 -72.66 14.51 -24.92
C ILE A 49 -73.38 14.34 -26.28
N MET A 50 -72.72 13.73 -27.25
CA MET A 50 -73.29 13.46 -28.57
C MET A 50 -74.55 12.58 -28.46
N VAL A 51 -74.47 11.48 -27.74
CA VAL A 51 -75.59 10.53 -27.56
C VAL A 51 -76.78 11.23 -26.90
N ARG A 52 -76.56 11.98 -25.82
CA ARG A 52 -77.62 12.74 -25.13
C ARG A 52 -78.25 13.81 -26.04
N HIS A 53 -77.45 14.54 -26.79
CA HIS A 53 -77.93 15.52 -27.74
C HIS A 53 -78.80 14.91 -28.86
N LEU A 54 -78.36 13.79 -29.43
CA LEU A 54 -79.10 13.03 -30.44
C LEU A 54 -80.42 12.44 -29.87
N ALA A 55 -80.44 12.02 -28.60
CA ALA A 55 -81.63 11.52 -27.96
C ALA A 55 -82.60 12.63 -27.50
N GLY A 56 -82.22 13.89 -27.58
CA GLY A 56 -83.03 15.02 -27.10
C GLY A 56 -83.10 15.10 -25.53
N GLU A 57 -82.12 14.48 -24.87
CA GLU A 57 -82.05 14.49 -23.43
C GLU A 57 -81.35 15.79 -22.94
N PRO A 58 -81.59 16.21 -21.67
CA PRO A 58 -80.93 17.35 -21.09
C PRO A 58 -79.42 17.09 -21.02
N LEU A 59 -78.64 18.03 -21.54
CA LEU A 59 -77.17 17.97 -21.49
C LEU A 59 -76.70 18.28 -20.06
N PRO A 60 -75.53 17.76 -19.64
CA PRO A 60 -74.94 18.07 -18.33
C PRO A 60 -74.81 19.58 -18.17
N THR A 61 -75.14 20.09 -16.99
CA THR A 61 -74.86 21.51 -16.66
C THR A 61 -73.41 21.65 -16.18
N MET A 62 -72.79 22.75 -16.49
CA MET A 62 -71.48 23.07 -15.92
C MET A 62 -71.55 22.94 -14.39
N GLY A 63 -70.62 22.22 -13.78
CA GLY A 63 -70.61 21.95 -12.34
C GLY A 63 -71.24 20.63 -11.88
N ASP A 64 -71.43 19.65 -12.78
CA ASP A 64 -71.94 18.29 -12.48
C ASP A 64 -70.91 17.41 -11.74
N GLY A 65 -69.77 17.99 -11.35
CA GLY A 65 -68.71 17.30 -10.64
C GLY A 65 -67.58 16.74 -11.55
N SER A 66 -67.71 16.91 -12.86
CA SER A 66 -66.63 16.65 -13.80
C SER A 66 -65.81 17.90 -14.02
N ASN A 67 -64.48 17.79 -14.13
CA ASN A 67 -63.59 18.90 -14.50
C ASN A 67 -63.69 19.22 -16.00
N ASN A 68 -64.56 18.50 -16.75
CA ASN A 68 -64.71 18.68 -18.18
C ASN A 68 -65.71 19.81 -18.49
N SER A 69 -65.39 20.63 -19.46
CA SER A 69 -66.31 21.58 -20.05
C SER A 69 -66.57 21.23 -21.49
N TYR A 70 -67.76 21.66 -21.99
CA TYR A 70 -68.09 21.46 -23.38
C TYR A 70 -68.73 22.71 -24.02
N GLU A 71 -68.48 22.87 -25.31
CA GLU A 71 -69.14 23.88 -26.14
C GLU A 71 -69.75 23.16 -27.34
N LEU A 72 -71.02 23.42 -27.60
CA LEU A 72 -71.74 22.82 -28.71
C LEU A 72 -72.34 23.90 -29.60
N HIS A 73 -71.88 23.97 -30.86
CA HIS A 73 -72.29 24.95 -31.81
C HIS A 73 -72.83 24.31 -33.11
N GLU A 74 -73.94 24.86 -33.64
CA GLU A 74 -74.39 24.44 -34.96
C GLU A 74 -73.48 25.09 -36.02
N VAL A 75 -72.99 24.28 -36.96
CA VAL A 75 -72.01 24.72 -37.97
C VAL A 75 -72.57 24.46 -39.39
N ASP A 76 -72.06 25.24 -40.34
CA ASP A 76 -72.47 25.06 -41.73
C ASP A 76 -71.88 23.77 -42.37
N ALA A 77 -72.60 23.18 -43.28
CA ALA A 77 -72.16 21.97 -44.00
C ALA A 77 -70.88 22.16 -44.77
N ALA A 78 -70.54 23.38 -45.20
CA ALA A 78 -69.26 23.71 -45.84
C ALA A 78 -68.11 23.61 -44.83
N TYR A 79 -68.27 24.11 -43.63
CA TYR A 79 -67.30 24.02 -42.52
C TYR A 79 -67.05 22.55 -42.11
N ALA A 80 -68.13 21.80 -41.94
CA ALA A 80 -68.07 20.41 -41.52
C ALA A 80 -67.31 19.49 -42.51
N ARG A 81 -67.24 19.84 -43.77
CA ARG A 81 -66.50 19.06 -44.78
C ARG A 81 -65.02 19.33 -44.82
N VAL A 82 -64.57 20.45 -44.34
CA VAL A 82 -63.16 20.89 -44.38
C VAL A 82 -62.44 20.59 -43.08
N THR A 83 -63.19 20.61 -41.96
CA THR A 83 -62.65 20.39 -40.64
C THR A 83 -62.56 18.90 -40.30
N PRO A 84 -61.46 18.42 -39.65
CA PRO A 84 -61.35 17.05 -39.22
C PRO A 84 -62.50 16.63 -38.31
N HIS A 85 -63.04 15.43 -38.46
CA HIS A 85 -64.14 14.95 -37.67
C HIS A 85 -63.78 14.67 -36.19
N LEU A 86 -62.49 14.44 -35.92
CA LEU A 86 -61.92 14.27 -34.59
C LEU A 86 -60.54 14.86 -34.55
N HIS A 87 -60.27 15.78 -33.62
CA HIS A 87 -58.98 16.45 -33.50
C HIS A 87 -58.70 16.84 -32.04
N PHE A 88 -57.53 16.36 -31.53
CA PHE A 88 -57.03 16.72 -30.21
C PHE A 88 -55.97 17.83 -30.36
N TYR A 89 -56.10 18.88 -29.51
CA TYR A 89 -55.09 19.94 -29.42
C TYR A 89 -55.11 20.60 -28.05
N ASP A 90 -54.00 21.23 -27.69
CA ASP A 90 -53.90 21.98 -26.46
C ASP A 90 -54.25 23.47 -26.73
N HIS A 91 -55.11 24.03 -25.92
CA HIS A 91 -55.55 25.43 -26.02
C HIS A 91 -55.92 26.03 -24.66
N GLU A 92 -55.75 27.35 -24.50
CA GLU A 92 -56.22 28.03 -23.30
C GLU A 92 -57.74 28.21 -23.37
N VAL A 93 -58.44 27.60 -22.44
CA VAL A 93 -59.93 27.71 -22.36
C VAL A 93 -60.30 28.55 -21.14
N TYR A 94 -61.26 29.47 -21.35
CA TYR A 94 -61.81 30.25 -20.24
C TYR A 94 -62.69 29.37 -19.36
N ILE A 95 -62.36 29.25 -18.09
CA ILE A 95 -63.15 28.48 -17.12
C ILE A 95 -64.04 29.47 -16.32
N PRO A 96 -65.36 29.50 -16.53
CA PRO A 96 -66.23 30.49 -15.91
C PRO A 96 -66.23 30.43 -14.37
N GLU A 97 -66.08 29.24 -13.80
CA GLU A 97 -66.08 29.00 -12.35
C GLU A 97 -64.89 29.65 -11.64
N LYS A 98 -63.76 29.71 -12.32
CA LYS A 98 -62.51 30.30 -11.79
C LYS A 98 -62.25 31.74 -12.32
N SER A 99 -63.04 32.18 -13.31
CA SER A 99 -62.91 33.47 -13.97
C SER A 99 -61.51 33.71 -14.60
N GLU A 100 -60.85 32.68 -15.05
CA GLU A 100 -59.50 32.73 -15.64
C GLU A 100 -59.35 31.75 -16.81
N TYR A 101 -58.29 31.98 -17.64
CA TYR A 101 -57.93 31.09 -18.72
C TYR A 101 -56.97 30.04 -18.19
N GLU A 102 -57.30 28.77 -18.44
CA GLU A 102 -56.42 27.65 -18.06
C GLU A 102 -55.97 26.85 -19.30
N PRO A 103 -54.74 26.40 -19.34
CA PRO A 103 -54.29 25.49 -20.36
C PRO A 103 -55.12 24.20 -20.26
N SER A 104 -55.70 23.79 -21.36
CA SER A 104 -56.63 22.69 -21.44
C SER A 104 -56.36 21.82 -22.64
N ARG A 105 -56.56 20.49 -22.53
CA ARG A 105 -56.63 19.57 -23.64
C ARG A 105 -58.02 19.64 -24.21
N VAL A 106 -58.10 19.83 -25.51
CA VAL A 106 -59.39 20.00 -26.23
C VAL A 106 -59.55 18.91 -27.24
N LEU A 107 -60.71 18.26 -27.22
CA LEU A 107 -61.19 17.40 -28.29
C LEU A 107 -62.23 18.14 -29.08
N GLN A 108 -62.00 18.32 -30.34
CA GLN A 108 -62.95 18.86 -31.32
C GLN A 108 -63.56 17.68 -32.07
N SER A 109 -64.86 17.55 -32.07
CA SER A 109 -65.61 16.54 -32.82
C SER A 109 -66.73 17.16 -33.61
N ILE A 110 -66.90 16.69 -34.83
CA ILE A 110 -67.99 17.14 -35.71
C ILE A 110 -68.91 15.97 -36.00
N PHE A 111 -70.22 16.13 -35.72
CA PHE A 111 -71.21 15.13 -35.92
C PHE A 111 -72.47 15.68 -36.58
N ARG A 112 -73.29 14.82 -37.16
CA ARG A 112 -74.51 15.12 -37.86
C ARG A 112 -75.74 14.53 -37.16
N THR A 113 -76.77 15.32 -37.03
CA THR A 113 -78.06 14.88 -36.47
C THR A 113 -78.96 14.29 -37.56
N GLU A 114 -79.99 13.56 -37.17
CA GLU A 114 -81.00 12.98 -38.09
C GLU A 114 -81.70 14.06 -38.95
N ASN A 115 -81.83 15.28 -38.42
CA ASN A 115 -82.40 16.42 -39.13
C ASN A 115 -81.45 17.10 -40.17
N ASN A 116 -80.35 16.42 -40.50
CA ASN A 116 -79.36 16.89 -41.44
C ASN A 116 -78.59 18.16 -41.03
N ARG A 117 -78.53 18.50 -39.74
CA ARG A 117 -77.78 19.61 -39.16
C ARG A 117 -76.43 19.12 -38.71
N TRP A 118 -75.41 19.95 -38.87
CA TRP A 118 -74.05 19.68 -38.44
C TRP A 118 -73.73 20.45 -37.13
N PHE A 119 -73.12 19.76 -36.21
CA PHE A 119 -72.69 20.30 -34.96
C PHE A 119 -71.20 20.11 -34.73
N GLU A 120 -70.54 21.14 -34.20
CA GLU A 120 -69.22 21.09 -33.66
C GLU A 120 -69.31 20.99 -32.13
N LEU A 121 -68.75 19.95 -31.60
CA LEU A 121 -68.58 19.74 -30.18
C LEU A 121 -67.14 19.92 -29.80
N LYS A 122 -66.83 20.86 -28.90
CA LYS A 122 -65.54 21.02 -28.30
C LYS A 122 -65.65 20.60 -26.84
N VAL A 123 -64.89 19.61 -26.42
CA VAL A 123 -64.80 19.18 -25.02
C VAL A 123 -63.41 19.50 -24.56
N SER A 124 -63.29 20.08 -23.37
CA SER A 124 -62.01 20.45 -22.79
C SER A 124 -61.88 20.00 -21.33
N THR A 125 -60.67 19.62 -20.98
CA THR A 125 -60.28 19.31 -19.60
C THR A 125 -59.02 20.13 -19.24
N PRO A 126 -59.02 20.80 -18.06
CA PRO A 126 -57.85 21.57 -17.59
C PRO A 126 -56.61 20.65 -17.42
N THR A 127 -55.44 21.14 -17.84
CA THR A 127 -54.20 20.36 -17.78
C THR A 127 -53.30 20.78 -16.65
N PHE A 128 -53.69 21.72 -15.79
CA PHE A 128 -52.85 22.17 -14.67
C PHE A 128 -52.58 21.04 -13.66
N GLU A 129 -53.58 20.23 -13.31
CA GLU A 129 -53.42 19.07 -12.42
C GLU A 129 -52.47 18.02 -13.02
N ARG A 130 -52.48 17.93 -14.37
CA ARG A 130 -51.56 17.08 -15.13
C ARG A 130 -50.10 17.54 -15.06
N ALA A 131 -49.86 18.87 -15.13
CA ALA A 131 -48.52 19.41 -14.98
C ALA A 131 -47.93 19.15 -13.59
N ASP A 132 -48.74 19.35 -12.54
CA ASP A 132 -48.36 19.01 -11.16
C ASP A 132 -48.08 17.51 -10.98
N LEU A 133 -48.88 16.66 -11.62
CA LEU A 133 -48.67 15.19 -11.60
C LEU A 133 -47.38 14.81 -12.31
N GLN A 134 -47.08 15.39 -13.47
CA GLN A 134 -45.84 15.16 -14.20
C GLN A 134 -44.61 15.57 -13.40
N GLU A 135 -44.65 16.74 -12.75
CA GLU A 135 -43.56 17.22 -11.87
C GLU A 135 -43.36 16.31 -10.67
N THR A 136 -44.45 15.87 -10.04
CA THR A 136 -44.39 14.92 -8.92
C THR A 136 -43.78 13.57 -9.35
N ILE A 137 -44.20 13.03 -10.50
CA ILE A 137 -43.68 11.78 -11.05
C ILE A 137 -42.19 11.93 -11.37
N LEU A 138 -41.77 13.04 -12.00
CA LEU A 138 -40.38 13.33 -12.28
C LEU A 138 -39.55 13.36 -10.99
N GLY A 139 -40.09 14.00 -9.94
CA GLY A 139 -39.47 14.04 -8.62
C GLY A 139 -39.23 12.65 -8.04
N TRP A 140 -40.24 11.76 -8.10
CA TRP A 140 -40.12 10.39 -7.64
C TRP A 140 -39.15 9.56 -8.48
N ILE A 141 -39.13 9.71 -9.81
CA ILE A 141 -38.19 9.03 -10.71
C ILE A 141 -36.76 9.42 -10.36
N VAL A 142 -36.47 10.73 -10.21
CA VAL A 142 -35.16 11.24 -9.85
C VAL A 142 -34.72 10.73 -8.47
N PHE A 143 -35.63 10.80 -7.48
CA PHE A 143 -35.36 10.27 -6.13
C PHE A 143 -35.00 8.78 -6.16
N LEU A 144 -35.79 7.97 -6.86
CA LEU A 144 -35.54 6.54 -6.96
C LEU A 144 -34.24 6.22 -7.71
N ALA A 145 -33.94 6.97 -8.79
CA ALA A 145 -32.70 6.82 -9.53
C ALA A 145 -31.48 7.11 -8.66
N VAL A 146 -31.52 8.20 -7.88
CA VAL A 146 -30.45 8.55 -6.94
C VAL A 146 -30.31 7.50 -5.84
N LEU A 147 -31.42 7.01 -5.29
CA LEU A 147 -31.40 5.96 -4.27
C LEU A 147 -30.77 4.67 -4.80
N LEU A 148 -31.15 4.25 -6.00
CA LEU A 148 -30.59 3.06 -6.65
C LEU A 148 -29.10 3.23 -6.97
N LEU A 149 -28.69 4.42 -7.40
CA LEU A 149 -27.28 4.74 -7.62
C LEU A 149 -26.46 4.58 -6.34
N LEU A 150 -26.91 5.21 -5.24
CA LEU A 150 -26.24 5.14 -3.95
C LEU A 150 -26.20 3.70 -3.40
N ALA A 151 -27.31 2.97 -3.50
CA ALA A 151 -27.38 1.58 -3.07
C ALA A 151 -26.45 0.68 -3.89
N GLY A 152 -26.42 0.84 -5.20
CA GLY A 152 -25.54 0.09 -6.10
C GLY A 152 -24.06 0.33 -5.82
N ILE A 153 -23.67 1.58 -5.60
CA ILE A 153 -22.30 1.94 -5.24
C ILE A 153 -21.95 1.35 -3.87
N GLY A 154 -22.80 1.55 -2.87
CA GLY A 154 -22.58 1.04 -1.51
C GLY A 154 -22.39 -0.49 -1.50
N LEU A 155 -23.28 -1.20 -2.17
CA LEU A 155 -23.22 -2.68 -2.29
C LEU A 155 -21.92 -3.12 -3.00
N THR A 156 -21.59 -2.50 -4.12
CA THR A 156 -20.38 -2.87 -4.87
C THR A 156 -19.12 -2.58 -4.07
N MET A 157 -19.04 -1.44 -3.40
CA MET A 157 -17.90 -1.11 -2.53
C MET A 157 -17.77 -2.10 -1.37
N TRP A 158 -18.88 -2.49 -0.76
CA TRP A 158 -18.90 -3.48 0.31
C TRP A 158 -18.42 -4.85 -0.17
N VAL A 159 -18.94 -5.35 -1.30
CA VAL A 159 -18.52 -6.62 -1.92
C VAL A 159 -17.04 -6.58 -2.29
N PHE A 160 -16.60 -5.50 -2.93
CA PHE A 160 -15.20 -5.32 -3.32
C PHE A 160 -14.25 -5.32 -2.11
N TYR A 161 -14.56 -4.55 -1.07
CA TYR A 161 -13.75 -4.50 0.14
C TYR A 161 -13.65 -5.87 0.81
N ARG A 162 -14.78 -6.59 0.93
CA ARG A 162 -14.81 -7.93 1.50
C ARG A 162 -14.02 -8.94 0.68
N SER A 163 -14.14 -8.87 -0.65
CA SER A 163 -13.43 -9.78 -1.56
C SER A 163 -11.92 -9.54 -1.61
N MET A 164 -11.46 -8.28 -1.43
CA MET A 164 -10.04 -7.94 -1.46
C MET A 164 -9.32 -8.13 -0.11
N ARG A 165 -10.05 -8.33 0.97
CA ARG A 165 -9.46 -8.53 2.31
C ARG A 165 -8.37 -9.61 2.36
N PRO A 166 -8.53 -10.81 1.75
CA PRO A 166 -7.49 -11.84 1.75
C PRO A 166 -6.19 -11.39 1.06
N LEU A 167 -6.30 -10.59 0.01
CA LEU A 167 -5.13 -10.03 -0.68
C LEU A 167 -4.35 -9.07 0.22
N TYR A 168 -5.03 -8.18 0.95
CA TYR A 168 -4.35 -7.27 1.89
C TYR A 168 -3.69 -8.02 3.04
N GLN A 169 -4.31 -9.10 3.53
CA GLN A 169 -3.71 -9.96 4.56
C GLN A 169 -2.44 -10.64 4.05
N LEU A 170 -2.46 -11.15 2.81
CA LEU A 170 -1.28 -11.74 2.19
C LEU A 170 -0.16 -10.71 1.98
N LEU A 171 -0.49 -9.48 1.54
CA LEU A 171 0.50 -8.41 1.40
C LEU A 171 1.15 -8.05 2.74
N GLN A 172 0.35 -7.90 3.79
CA GLN A 172 0.88 -7.64 5.13
C GLN A 172 1.78 -8.79 5.62
N TRP A 173 1.37 -10.03 5.37
CA TRP A 173 2.20 -11.20 5.71
C TRP A 173 3.53 -11.21 4.94
N LEU A 174 3.52 -10.82 3.65
CA LEU A 174 4.74 -10.70 2.84
C LEU A 174 5.68 -9.59 3.33
N ASP A 175 5.13 -8.47 3.78
CA ASP A 175 5.92 -7.35 4.34
C ASP A 175 6.58 -7.73 5.68
N GLU A 176 5.95 -8.61 6.47
CA GLU A 176 6.46 -9.09 7.75
C GLU A 176 7.36 -10.35 7.61
N TYR A 177 7.41 -10.97 6.41
CA TYR A 177 8.13 -12.22 6.20
C TYR A 177 9.65 -12.02 6.20
N LEU A 178 10.33 -12.65 7.14
CA LEU A 178 11.80 -12.71 7.24
C LEU A 178 12.23 -14.18 7.35
N PRO A 179 13.08 -14.70 6.43
CA PRO A 179 13.61 -16.05 6.51
C PRO A 179 14.38 -16.28 7.81
N GLY A 180 14.17 -17.44 8.43
CA GLY A 180 14.84 -17.82 9.69
C GLY A 180 14.20 -17.30 10.97
N HIS A 181 13.10 -16.56 10.89
CA HIS A 181 12.28 -16.17 12.04
C HIS A 181 11.01 -17.02 12.10
N ALA A 182 10.38 -17.14 13.29
CA ALA A 182 9.14 -17.90 13.43
C ALA A 182 8.05 -17.32 12.53
N VAL A 183 7.74 -18.02 11.44
CA VAL A 183 6.79 -17.57 10.41
C VAL A 183 5.37 -17.86 10.87
N ARG A 184 4.53 -16.83 10.89
CA ARG A 184 3.08 -17.02 10.97
C ARG A 184 2.62 -17.73 9.69
N GLU A 185 1.72 -18.69 9.82
CA GLU A 185 1.13 -19.35 8.65
C GLU A 185 0.50 -18.32 7.70
N VAL A 186 0.65 -18.57 6.40
CA VAL A 186 0.02 -17.73 5.36
C VAL A 186 -1.49 -17.77 5.58
N PRO A 187 -2.16 -16.63 5.78
CA PRO A 187 -3.61 -16.59 5.97
C PRO A 187 -4.32 -17.17 4.75
N ASN A 188 -5.23 -18.12 4.97
CA ASN A 188 -5.96 -18.80 3.90
C ASN A 188 -7.47 -18.80 4.15
N ASP A 189 -8.03 -17.65 4.51
CA ASP A 189 -9.46 -17.48 4.82
C ASP A 189 -10.30 -17.12 3.58
N THR A 190 -9.88 -17.54 2.39
CA THR A 190 -10.56 -17.19 1.15
C THR A 190 -11.11 -18.42 0.42
N THR A 191 -12.29 -18.27 -0.17
CA THR A 191 -12.89 -19.23 -1.09
C THR A 191 -12.66 -18.86 -2.56
N ILE A 192 -11.99 -17.73 -2.83
CA ILE A 192 -11.71 -17.25 -4.19
C ILE A 192 -10.51 -18.03 -4.72
N THR A 193 -10.71 -18.76 -5.79
CA THR A 193 -9.74 -19.70 -6.38
C THR A 193 -8.40 -19.06 -6.70
N GLU A 194 -8.40 -17.83 -7.21
CA GLU A 194 -7.21 -17.07 -7.56
C GLU A 194 -6.38 -16.74 -6.32
N PHE A 195 -7.03 -16.36 -5.24
CA PHE A 195 -6.36 -16.07 -3.97
C PHE A 195 -5.88 -17.34 -3.26
N CYS A 196 -6.61 -18.46 -3.37
CA CYS A 196 -6.15 -19.75 -2.90
C CYS A 196 -4.84 -20.15 -3.60
N ARG A 197 -4.77 -20.01 -4.92
CA ARG A 197 -3.55 -20.29 -5.71
C ARG A 197 -2.40 -19.35 -5.33
N LEU A 198 -2.69 -18.07 -5.13
CA LEU A 198 -1.68 -17.10 -4.71
C LEU A 198 -1.11 -17.43 -3.32
N ASN A 199 -1.97 -17.75 -2.37
CA ASN A 199 -1.57 -18.16 -1.02
C ASN A 199 -0.72 -19.45 -1.05
N GLU A 200 -1.08 -20.43 -1.89
CA GLU A 200 -0.30 -21.66 -2.04
C GLU A 200 1.08 -21.39 -2.67
N ALA A 201 1.16 -20.53 -3.68
CA ALA A 201 2.42 -20.11 -4.27
C ALA A 201 3.31 -19.37 -3.24
N ALA A 202 2.72 -18.46 -2.44
CA ALA A 202 3.43 -17.76 -1.37
C ALA A 202 3.97 -18.74 -0.30
N ARG A 203 3.16 -19.74 0.09
CA ARG A 203 3.55 -20.79 1.03
C ARG A 203 4.70 -21.64 0.50
N GLN A 204 4.66 -22.04 -0.77
CA GLN A 204 5.73 -22.80 -1.41
C GLN A 204 7.03 -21.98 -1.50
N MET A 205 6.91 -20.68 -1.83
CA MET A 205 8.06 -19.77 -1.88
C MET A 205 8.69 -19.60 -0.50
N SER A 206 7.87 -19.40 0.55
CA SER A 206 8.33 -19.32 1.94
C SER A 206 9.08 -20.58 2.37
N ARG A 207 8.50 -21.77 2.14
CA ARG A 207 9.15 -23.06 2.46
C ARG A 207 10.49 -23.22 1.75
N ARG A 208 10.55 -22.91 0.46
CA ARG A 208 11.83 -22.98 -0.30
C ARG A 208 12.86 -22.00 0.25
N SER A 209 12.44 -20.80 0.63
CA SER A 209 13.32 -19.79 1.22
C SER A 209 13.89 -20.28 2.56
N GLU A 210 13.06 -20.87 3.42
CA GLU A 210 13.49 -21.47 4.69
C GLU A 210 14.44 -22.64 4.50
N GLU A 211 14.13 -23.56 3.57
CA GLU A 211 15.03 -24.68 3.26
C GLU A 211 16.40 -24.19 2.76
N LEU A 212 16.43 -23.16 1.92
CA LEU A 212 17.68 -22.56 1.45
C LEU A 212 18.44 -21.90 2.59
N TYR A 213 17.75 -21.18 3.47
CA TYR A 213 18.34 -20.56 4.65
C TYR A 213 18.94 -21.59 5.59
N ASP A 214 18.22 -22.68 5.90
CA ASP A 214 18.71 -23.76 6.76
C ASP A 214 19.89 -24.49 6.13
N ARG A 215 19.84 -24.79 4.84
CA ARG A 215 20.99 -25.41 4.10
C ARG A 215 22.22 -24.49 4.14
N GLN A 216 22.02 -23.17 3.95
CA GLN A 216 23.11 -22.21 4.03
C GLN A 216 23.70 -22.15 5.43
N LYS A 217 22.85 -22.16 6.48
CA LYS A 217 23.27 -22.20 7.88
C LYS A 217 24.10 -23.46 8.20
N GLN A 218 23.62 -24.63 7.78
CA GLN A 218 24.33 -25.91 7.95
C GLN A 218 25.64 -25.90 7.18
N PHE A 219 25.66 -25.44 5.92
CA PHE A 219 26.87 -25.37 5.11
C PHE A 219 27.94 -24.50 5.79
N ILE A 220 27.58 -23.31 6.28
CA ILE A 220 28.49 -22.42 6.98
C ILE A 220 29.02 -23.05 8.27
N GLY A 221 28.13 -23.68 9.05
CA GLY A 221 28.52 -24.41 10.26
C GLY A 221 29.55 -25.52 9.97
N ASN A 222 29.26 -26.39 9.00
CA ASN A 222 30.11 -27.48 8.62
C ASN A 222 31.46 -27.01 8.03
N ALA A 223 31.42 -26.05 7.10
CA ALA A 223 32.62 -25.45 6.51
C ALA A 223 33.54 -24.84 7.57
N SER A 224 32.98 -24.25 8.63
CA SER A 224 33.74 -23.69 9.75
C SER A 224 34.60 -24.78 10.42
N HIS A 225 33.98 -25.91 10.76
CA HIS A 225 34.67 -27.03 11.43
C HIS A 225 35.67 -27.73 10.50
N GLU A 226 35.27 -27.97 9.25
CA GLU A 226 36.11 -28.66 8.25
C GLU A 226 37.36 -27.85 7.87
N LEU A 227 37.31 -26.51 7.92
CA LEU A 227 38.48 -25.67 7.67
C LEU A 227 39.33 -25.42 8.93
N GLN A 228 38.75 -25.35 10.11
CA GLN A 228 39.49 -25.13 11.36
C GLN A 228 40.40 -26.29 11.69
N THR A 229 39.94 -27.53 11.52
CA THR A 229 40.69 -28.75 11.87
C THR A 229 42.03 -28.87 11.11
N PRO A 230 42.09 -28.81 9.76
CA PRO A 230 43.36 -28.92 9.05
C PRO A 230 44.31 -27.74 9.33
N LEU A 231 43.75 -26.52 9.51
CA LEU A 231 44.56 -25.36 9.88
C LEU A 231 45.17 -25.51 11.28
N ALA A 232 44.42 -26.06 12.23
CA ALA A 232 44.98 -26.35 13.59
C ALA A 232 46.06 -27.41 13.54
N VAL A 233 45.87 -28.51 12.76
CA VAL A 233 46.89 -29.55 12.57
C VAL A 233 48.14 -28.95 11.94
N LEU A 234 48.02 -28.10 10.93
CA LEU A 234 49.14 -27.43 10.28
C LEU A 234 49.90 -26.53 11.31
N GLY A 235 49.19 -25.74 12.09
CA GLY A 235 49.79 -24.92 13.14
C GLY A 235 50.58 -25.73 14.16
N ASN A 236 49.97 -26.78 14.71
CA ASN A 236 50.63 -27.64 15.66
C ASN A 236 51.89 -28.31 15.08
N ARG A 237 51.88 -28.68 13.78
CA ARG A 237 53.05 -29.21 13.10
C ARG A 237 54.16 -28.19 12.95
N LEU A 238 53.85 -26.97 12.61
CA LEU A 238 54.82 -25.88 12.50
C LEU A 238 55.41 -25.50 13.87
N GLU A 239 54.59 -25.45 14.90
CA GLU A 239 55.03 -25.26 16.29
C GLU A 239 55.94 -26.39 16.79
N TRP A 240 55.58 -27.64 16.51
CA TRP A 240 56.42 -28.81 16.82
C TRP A 240 57.77 -28.74 16.10
N MET A 241 57.80 -28.31 14.81
CA MET A 241 59.07 -28.14 14.08
C MET A 241 59.98 -27.11 14.76
N LEU A 242 59.41 -25.99 15.30
CA LEU A 242 60.18 -24.98 16.02
C LEU A 242 60.73 -25.44 17.37
N SER A 243 59.96 -26.33 18.07
CA SER A 243 60.35 -26.78 19.42
C SER A 243 61.23 -28.01 19.44
N GLU A 244 61.02 -28.96 18.51
CA GLU A 244 61.65 -30.28 18.60
C GLU A 244 62.69 -30.57 17.50
N MET A 245 62.71 -29.79 16.42
CA MET A 245 63.65 -30.02 15.33
C MET A 245 64.91 -29.13 15.46
N GLN A 246 66.08 -29.69 15.13
CA GLN A 246 67.30 -28.90 15.00
C GLN A 246 67.29 -28.16 13.66
N LEU A 247 66.76 -26.92 13.66
CA LEU A 247 66.70 -26.06 12.51
C LEU A 247 67.89 -25.06 12.50
N ASN A 248 68.44 -24.80 11.31
CA ASN A 248 69.36 -23.67 11.17
C ASN A 248 68.54 -22.34 11.17
N GLU A 249 69.27 -21.20 11.28
CA GLU A 249 68.64 -19.89 11.38
C GLU A 249 67.70 -19.57 10.18
N GLU A 250 68.09 -19.94 8.98
CA GLU A 250 67.29 -19.74 7.76
C GLU A 250 66.02 -20.58 7.78
N GLN A 251 66.13 -21.83 8.14
CA GLN A 251 64.99 -22.77 8.28
C GLN A 251 64.05 -22.32 9.40
N MET A 252 64.60 -21.86 10.53
CA MET A 252 63.80 -21.32 11.63
C MET A 252 63.00 -20.09 11.19
N ALA A 253 63.64 -19.16 10.51
CA ALA A 253 62.98 -17.97 9.97
C ALA A 253 61.86 -18.32 8.98
N GLU A 254 62.05 -19.34 8.14
CA GLU A 254 61.03 -19.78 7.18
C GLU A 254 59.81 -20.46 7.89
N VAL A 255 60.08 -21.31 8.87
CA VAL A 255 58.97 -21.92 9.68
C VAL A 255 58.19 -20.84 10.45
N VAL A 256 58.86 -19.81 10.96
CA VAL A 256 58.16 -18.66 11.61
C VAL A 256 57.28 -17.91 10.60
N ARG A 257 57.74 -17.66 9.37
CA ARG A 257 56.93 -17.07 8.31
C ARG A 257 55.72 -17.92 7.94
N LEU A 258 55.90 -19.22 7.83
CA LEU A 258 54.82 -20.16 7.56
C LEU A 258 53.77 -20.17 8.70
N LEU A 259 54.22 -20.12 9.97
CA LEU A 259 53.36 -20.05 11.14
C LEU A 259 52.56 -18.74 11.17
N GLN A 260 53.19 -17.60 10.83
CA GLN A 260 52.50 -16.30 10.69
C GLN A 260 51.42 -16.35 9.58
N THR A 261 51.75 -16.94 8.44
CA THR A 261 50.82 -17.12 7.31
C THR A 261 49.66 -18.02 7.70
N GLN A 262 49.91 -19.12 8.37
CA GLN A 262 48.85 -20.01 8.89
C GLN A 262 47.94 -19.29 9.89
N ARG A 263 48.49 -18.53 10.87
CA ARG A 263 47.74 -17.73 11.82
C ARG A 263 46.92 -16.66 11.12
N HIS A 264 47.41 -16.08 10.04
CA HIS A 264 46.68 -15.13 9.22
C HIS A 264 45.46 -15.83 8.53
N LEU A 265 45.65 -17.02 7.94
CA LEU A 265 44.58 -17.78 7.31
C LEU A 265 43.49 -18.20 8.32
N VAL A 266 43.89 -18.60 9.52
CA VAL A 266 42.93 -18.92 10.62
C VAL A 266 42.07 -17.72 10.96
N ARG A 267 42.69 -16.54 11.15
CA ARG A 267 41.95 -15.30 11.43
C ARG A 267 41.03 -14.90 10.29
N LEU A 268 41.49 -14.98 9.06
CA LEU A 268 40.72 -14.63 7.87
C LEU A 268 39.49 -15.55 7.73
N ASN A 269 39.69 -16.87 7.88
CA ASN A 269 38.60 -17.84 7.85
C ASN A 269 37.59 -17.58 8.97
N ARG A 270 38.03 -17.36 10.21
CA ARG A 270 37.17 -17.07 11.35
C ARG A 270 36.32 -15.80 11.12
N ASN A 271 36.94 -14.73 10.61
CA ASN A 271 36.27 -13.46 10.32
C ASN A 271 35.23 -13.60 9.19
N LEU A 272 35.56 -14.34 8.11
CA LEU A 272 34.62 -14.63 7.01
C LEU A 272 33.38 -15.40 7.50
N LEU A 273 33.60 -16.43 8.30
CA LEU A 273 32.52 -17.21 8.87
C LEU A 273 31.66 -16.40 9.83
N LEU A 274 32.28 -15.54 10.63
CA LEU A 274 31.56 -14.64 11.52
C LEU A 274 30.70 -13.62 10.73
N LEU A 275 31.26 -13.00 9.68
CA LEU A 275 30.50 -12.13 8.78
C LEU A 275 29.29 -12.83 8.20
N THR A 276 29.48 -14.06 7.69
CA THR A 276 28.39 -14.84 7.12
C THR A 276 27.32 -15.19 8.15
N LYS A 277 27.70 -15.46 9.41
CA LYS A 277 26.76 -15.70 10.51
C LYS A 277 25.97 -14.44 10.87
N ILE A 278 26.61 -13.26 10.85
CA ILE A 278 25.95 -11.99 11.12
C ILE A 278 24.96 -11.65 9.99
N ASP A 279 25.42 -11.74 8.72
CA ASP A 279 24.58 -11.47 7.54
C ASP A 279 23.33 -12.37 7.51
N ASN A 280 23.42 -13.59 8.04
CA ASN A 280 22.32 -14.56 8.11
C ASN A 280 21.51 -14.47 9.43
N GLY A 281 21.71 -13.44 10.25
CA GLY A 281 20.93 -13.26 11.48
C GLY A 281 21.07 -14.37 12.52
N GLN A 282 22.20 -15.07 12.55
CA GLN A 282 22.42 -16.23 13.43
C GLN A 282 22.77 -15.87 14.90
N PHE A 283 22.48 -14.65 15.32
CA PHE A 283 22.67 -14.15 16.68
C PHE A 283 21.35 -13.60 17.25
N PRO A 284 20.34 -14.46 17.48
CA PRO A 284 19.01 -14.02 17.92
C PRO A 284 19.00 -13.54 19.39
N GLU A 285 19.99 -13.94 20.17
CA GLU A 285 20.05 -13.59 21.59
C GLU A 285 20.47 -12.13 21.75
N SER A 286 19.70 -11.37 22.50
CA SER A 286 19.99 -9.98 22.86
C SER A 286 19.91 -9.87 24.38
N VAL A 287 20.99 -9.39 24.97
CA VAL A 287 21.11 -9.18 26.42
C VAL A 287 21.55 -7.73 26.68
N THR A 288 21.40 -7.27 27.91
CA THR A 288 21.92 -5.98 28.31
C THR A 288 23.45 -6.07 28.50
N VAL A 289 24.20 -5.36 27.66
CA VAL A 289 25.66 -5.32 27.69
C VAL A 289 26.11 -3.93 28.15
N ASP A 290 26.99 -3.87 29.17
CA ASP A 290 27.68 -2.63 29.53
C ASP A 290 28.89 -2.38 28.63
N LEU A 291 28.70 -1.52 27.64
CA LEU A 291 29.75 -1.15 26.69
C LEU A 291 30.92 -0.41 27.34
N ALA A 292 30.68 0.36 28.43
CA ALA A 292 31.75 1.09 29.06
C ALA A 292 32.68 0.13 29.83
N ALA A 293 32.12 -0.92 30.44
CA ALA A 293 32.92 -1.99 31.05
C ALA A 293 33.71 -2.79 30.01
N LEU A 294 33.05 -3.18 28.93
CA LEU A 294 33.65 -3.92 27.82
C LEU A 294 34.78 -3.15 27.11
N LEU A 295 34.63 -1.84 26.93
CA LEU A 295 35.67 -0.98 26.36
C LEU A 295 36.92 -0.93 27.26
N ARG A 296 36.76 -0.83 28.61
CA ARG A 296 37.89 -0.84 29.58
C ARG A 296 38.63 -2.16 29.53
N GLU A 297 37.90 -3.30 29.57
CA GLU A 297 38.49 -4.63 29.53
C GLU A 297 39.32 -4.88 28.27
N GLN A 298 38.73 -4.56 27.10
CA GLN A 298 39.43 -4.79 25.83
C GLN A 298 40.59 -3.81 25.60
N GLN A 299 40.48 -2.58 26.10
CA GLN A 299 41.58 -1.63 26.06
C GLN A 299 42.77 -2.08 26.91
N GLU A 300 42.54 -2.62 28.12
CA GLU A 300 43.59 -3.16 28.99
C GLU A 300 44.35 -4.30 28.26
N MET A 301 43.63 -5.25 27.72
CA MET A 301 44.19 -6.36 26.90
C MET A 301 45.03 -5.86 25.70
N LEU A 302 44.53 -4.84 24.98
CA LEU A 302 45.27 -4.29 23.86
C LEU A 302 46.48 -3.47 24.26
N SER A 303 46.44 -2.77 25.39
CA SER A 303 47.57 -2.06 25.93
C SER A 303 48.75 -2.98 26.27
N GLU A 304 48.47 -4.12 26.89
CA GLU A 304 49.47 -5.16 27.14
C GLU A 304 50.04 -5.74 25.82
N MET A 305 49.15 -6.03 24.84
CA MET A 305 49.55 -6.61 23.56
C MET A 305 50.46 -5.67 22.72
N TYR A 306 50.25 -4.35 22.84
CA TYR A 306 50.99 -3.32 22.10
C TYR A 306 51.93 -2.49 22.98
N GLU A 307 52.37 -3.00 24.15
CA GLU A 307 53.22 -2.33 25.12
C GLU A 307 54.52 -1.82 24.48
N GLU A 308 55.19 -2.61 23.65
CA GLU A 308 56.40 -2.26 22.95
C GLU A 308 56.27 -1.04 22.04
N ARG A 309 55.05 -0.72 21.56
CA ARG A 309 54.77 0.42 20.70
C ARG A 309 54.47 1.72 21.47
N ALA A 310 54.44 1.67 22.78
CA ALA A 310 54.19 2.80 23.65
C ALA A 310 52.99 3.68 23.29
N ILE A 311 51.89 3.07 22.77
CA ILE A 311 50.67 3.76 22.34
C ILE A 311 49.90 4.14 23.64
N ARG A 312 49.51 5.42 23.74
CA ARG A 312 48.70 5.90 24.83
C ARG A 312 47.22 5.86 24.47
N CYS A 313 46.36 5.29 25.32
CA CYS A 313 44.94 5.34 25.13
C CYS A 313 44.28 6.29 26.14
N GLN A 314 43.58 7.30 25.64
CA GLN A 314 42.77 8.21 26.45
C GLN A 314 41.31 7.85 26.33
N MET A 315 40.69 7.54 27.47
CA MET A 315 39.28 7.10 27.48
C MET A 315 38.41 8.13 28.21
N ASN A 316 37.40 8.62 27.54
CA ASN A 316 36.33 9.42 28.13
C ASN A 316 35.03 8.61 28.07
N LEU A 317 34.76 7.86 29.15
CA LEU A 317 33.64 6.92 29.26
C LEU A 317 32.78 7.22 30.46
N PRO A 318 31.45 7.05 30.39
CA PRO A 318 30.59 7.06 31.55
C PRO A 318 30.92 5.88 32.49
N THR A 319 30.39 5.90 33.69
CA THR A 319 30.57 4.80 34.65
C THR A 319 30.01 3.49 34.09
N SER A 320 28.84 3.52 33.46
CA SER A 320 28.18 2.43 32.77
C SER A 320 27.40 2.97 31.58
N TYR A 321 27.31 2.17 30.48
CA TYR A 321 26.48 2.46 29.31
C TYR A 321 25.91 1.17 28.79
N GLU A 322 24.61 0.96 28.99
CA GLU A 322 23.90 -0.27 28.66
C GLU A 322 23.28 -0.24 27.25
N VAL A 323 23.51 -1.29 26.47
CA VAL A 323 22.95 -1.50 25.13
C VAL A 323 22.37 -2.91 25.03
N GLN A 324 21.23 -3.06 24.35
CA GLN A 324 20.63 -4.35 24.07
C GLN A 324 21.24 -4.96 22.80
N MET A 325 22.09 -5.97 22.97
CA MET A 325 22.70 -6.68 21.85
C MET A 325 23.30 -8.02 22.27
N ASN A 326 23.73 -8.83 21.32
CA ASN A 326 24.47 -10.07 21.63
C ASN A 326 25.86 -9.72 22.17
N GLU A 327 26.24 -10.30 23.31
CA GLU A 327 27.52 -10.04 24.01
C GLU A 327 28.74 -10.31 23.12
N SER A 328 28.72 -11.42 22.36
CA SER A 328 29.80 -11.75 21.44
C SER A 328 29.95 -10.73 20.31
N LEU A 329 28.82 -10.21 19.78
CA LEU A 329 28.85 -9.18 18.75
C LEU A 329 29.25 -7.81 19.29
N ALA A 330 28.90 -7.48 20.53
CA ALA A 330 29.40 -6.30 21.23
C ALA A 330 30.93 -6.36 21.33
N SER A 331 31.45 -7.50 21.78
CA SER A 331 32.89 -7.72 21.87
C SER A 331 33.60 -7.63 20.52
N VAL A 332 33.02 -8.19 19.46
CA VAL A 332 33.54 -8.08 18.08
C VAL A 332 33.58 -6.65 17.59
N LEU A 333 32.53 -5.85 17.83
CA LEU A 333 32.44 -4.45 17.41
C LEU A 333 33.53 -3.62 18.11
N VAL A 334 33.58 -3.68 19.43
CA VAL A 334 34.53 -2.92 20.25
C VAL A 334 35.97 -3.31 19.92
N LEU A 335 36.27 -4.63 19.88
CA LEU A 335 37.63 -5.12 19.62
C LEU A 335 38.13 -4.71 18.23
N ASN A 336 37.28 -4.75 17.20
CA ASN A 336 37.72 -4.37 15.86
C ASN A 336 37.96 -2.86 15.73
N LEU A 337 37.16 -2.02 16.38
CA LEU A 337 37.40 -0.57 16.42
C LEU A 337 38.70 -0.22 17.15
N LEU A 338 38.86 -0.72 18.37
CA LEU A 338 40.06 -0.48 19.16
C LEU A 338 41.31 -1.02 18.50
N ARG A 339 41.28 -2.29 18.03
CA ARG A 339 42.41 -2.91 17.34
C ARG A 339 42.79 -2.15 16.07
N ASN A 340 41.82 -1.65 15.32
CA ASN A 340 42.08 -0.82 14.14
C ASN A 340 42.86 0.45 14.55
N ALA A 341 42.44 1.12 15.59
CA ALA A 341 43.08 2.31 16.10
C ALA A 341 44.54 2.03 16.55
N TYR A 342 44.73 0.97 17.36
CA TYR A 342 46.09 0.59 17.82
C TYR A 342 46.98 0.14 16.67
N LEU A 343 46.51 -0.68 15.73
CA LEU A 343 47.27 -1.21 14.63
C LEU A 343 47.76 -0.11 13.67
N HIS A 344 46.90 0.87 13.41
CA HIS A 344 47.15 1.92 12.43
C HIS A 344 47.78 3.20 13.01
N SER A 345 47.89 3.33 14.32
CA SER A 345 48.68 4.41 14.95
C SER A 345 50.18 4.27 14.73
N ALA A 346 50.91 5.35 14.81
CA ALA A 346 52.39 5.36 14.92
C ALA A 346 52.80 4.97 16.35
N ASP A 347 54.08 4.58 16.53
CA ASP A 347 54.62 4.30 17.83
C ASP A 347 54.65 5.59 18.70
N GLY A 348 54.25 5.50 19.96
CA GLY A 348 54.09 6.62 20.88
C GLY A 348 52.88 7.52 20.62
N ALA A 349 52.04 7.23 19.61
CA ALA A 349 50.85 7.99 19.30
C ALA A 349 49.72 7.84 20.37
N THR A 350 48.68 8.68 20.23
CA THR A 350 47.53 8.66 21.14
C THR A 350 46.26 8.18 20.43
N VAL A 351 45.65 7.13 20.96
CA VAL A 351 44.30 6.69 20.62
C VAL A 351 43.32 7.33 21.59
N GLU A 352 42.25 7.91 21.10
CA GLU A 352 41.18 8.48 21.93
C GLU A 352 39.89 7.70 21.75
N VAL A 353 39.23 7.40 22.87
CA VAL A 353 37.95 6.68 22.91
C VAL A 353 36.96 7.51 23.72
N CYS A 354 35.91 7.97 23.09
CA CYS A 354 34.86 8.76 23.72
C CYS A 354 33.51 8.07 23.55
N LEU A 355 32.78 7.91 24.67
CA LEU A 355 31.42 7.38 24.67
C LEU A 355 30.48 8.38 25.34
N GLU A 356 29.82 9.21 24.53
CA GLU A 356 28.94 10.27 24.99
C GLU A 356 27.68 10.38 24.12
N HIS A 357 26.56 10.75 24.73
CA HIS A 357 25.29 11.02 24.05
C HIS A 357 24.81 9.89 23.11
N GLY A 358 25.15 8.63 23.39
CA GLY A 358 24.76 7.50 22.55
C GLY A 358 25.66 7.31 21.32
N VAL A 359 26.87 7.88 21.33
CA VAL A 359 27.85 7.71 20.26
C VAL A 359 29.18 7.26 20.85
N LEU A 360 29.72 6.17 20.32
CA LEU A 360 31.11 5.75 20.52
C LEU A 360 31.96 6.34 19.40
N ASP A 361 32.94 7.17 19.73
CA ASP A 361 33.95 7.69 18.81
C ASP A 361 35.31 7.10 19.17
N VAL A 362 35.92 6.37 18.26
CA VAL A 362 37.28 5.84 18.38
C VAL A 362 38.13 6.54 17.37
N SER A 363 39.16 7.28 17.84
CA SER A 363 40.01 8.06 16.94
C SER A 363 41.48 7.74 17.13
N ASN A 364 42.22 7.85 16.01
CA ASN A 364 43.67 7.69 15.95
C ASN A 364 44.25 8.62 14.91
N ASP A 365 45.56 8.96 15.07
CA ASP A 365 46.29 9.81 14.15
C ASP A 365 46.44 9.13 12.76
N GLY A 366 46.47 9.94 11.70
CA GLY A 366 46.66 9.44 10.35
C GLY A 366 47.11 10.55 9.38
N ASP A 367 47.84 10.17 8.34
CA ASP A 367 48.46 11.11 7.42
C ASP A 367 47.52 11.65 6.34
N ALA A 368 46.49 10.90 5.97
CA ALA A 368 45.53 11.26 4.92
C ALA A 368 44.18 10.61 5.12
N ALA A 369 43.11 11.26 4.64
CA ALA A 369 41.77 10.72 4.65
C ALA A 369 41.68 9.38 3.87
N LEU A 370 40.93 8.44 4.39
CA LEU A 370 40.62 7.16 3.73
C LEU A 370 39.41 7.33 2.81
N ASP A 371 39.27 6.44 1.84
CA ASP A 371 38.10 6.42 0.94
C ASP A 371 36.84 5.99 1.73
N THR A 372 35.98 6.97 2.04
CA THR A 372 34.79 6.82 2.82
C THR A 372 33.82 5.76 2.23
N ASN A 373 33.82 5.61 0.90
CA ASN A 373 32.91 4.66 0.24
C ASN A 373 33.39 3.21 0.37
N ARG A 374 34.70 3.01 0.51
CA ARG A 374 35.33 1.68 0.47
C ARG A 374 35.86 1.19 1.79
N ILE A 375 36.04 2.07 2.76
CA ILE A 375 36.71 1.72 4.04
C ILE A 375 36.01 0.58 4.81
N PHE A 376 34.70 0.40 4.61
CA PHE A 376 33.92 -0.66 5.21
C PHE A 376 33.68 -1.87 4.27
N GLU A 377 34.27 -1.86 3.06
CA GLU A 377 34.20 -3.00 2.14
C GLU A 377 35.07 -4.15 2.64
N ARG A 378 34.67 -5.38 2.30
CA ARG A 378 35.43 -6.59 2.61
C ARG A 378 36.76 -6.59 1.87
N PHE A 379 37.84 -6.96 2.57
CA PHE A 379 39.21 -7.02 2.04
C PHE A 379 39.81 -5.67 1.64
N TYR A 380 39.14 -4.57 1.90
CA TYR A 380 39.73 -3.25 1.66
C TYR A 380 40.80 -2.94 2.71
N GLN A 381 41.96 -2.50 2.25
CA GLN A 381 43.10 -2.07 3.07
C GLN A 381 43.64 -0.76 2.50
N GLY A 382 43.47 0.34 3.22
CA GLY A 382 44.04 1.64 2.85
C GLY A 382 45.56 1.68 2.90
N SER A 383 46.14 0.90 3.83
CA SER A 383 47.59 0.62 3.93
C SER A 383 47.81 -0.85 4.23
N LYS A 384 48.76 -1.48 3.54
CA LYS A 384 49.18 -2.86 3.82
C LYS A 384 50.04 -2.88 5.07
N ARG A 385 49.44 -3.14 6.24
CA ARG A 385 50.18 -3.42 7.47
C ARG A 385 50.11 -4.92 7.78
N GLU A 386 51.23 -5.45 8.26
CA GLU A 386 51.30 -6.85 8.68
C GLU A 386 50.26 -7.17 9.78
N GLY A 387 49.48 -8.19 9.59
CA GLY A 387 48.41 -8.53 10.52
C GLY A 387 47.02 -7.96 10.20
N SER A 388 46.88 -7.08 9.21
CA SER A 388 45.59 -6.60 8.72
C SER A 388 44.95 -7.60 7.75
N THR A 389 43.68 -7.95 7.94
CA THR A 389 42.90 -8.83 7.04
C THR A 389 41.98 -8.06 6.09
N GLY A 390 41.76 -6.78 6.33
CA GLY A 390 40.75 -5.98 5.63
C GLY A 390 39.31 -6.37 5.94
N LEU A 391 39.08 -7.15 7.01
CA LEU A 391 37.75 -7.61 7.44
C LEU A 391 37.26 -6.96 8.73
N GLY A 392 38.14 -6.30 9.50
CA GLY A 392 37.76 -5.76 10.81
C GLY A 392 36.66 -4.69 10.74
N LEU A 393 36.82 -3.70 9.84
CA LEU A 393 35.81 -2.65 9.66
C LEU A 393 34.56 -3.17 8.93
N ALA A 394 34.70 -4.20 8.07
CA ALA A 394 33.56 -4.89 7.49
C ALA A 394 32.71 -5.62 8.55
N LEU A 395 33.37 -6.21 9.59
CA LEU A 395 32.67 -6.79 10.75
C LEU A 395 31.94 -5.72 11.55
N VAL A 396 32.58 -4.57 11.81
CA VAL A 396 31.93 -3.43 12.49
C VAL A 396 30.67 -3.00 11.74
N ARG A 397 30.77 -2.87 10.40
CA ARG A 397 29.64 -2.53 9.54
C ARG A 397 28.52 -3.60 9.63
N ALA A 398 28.85 -4.86 9.49
CA ALA A 398 27.87 -5.94 9.56
C ALA A 398 27.11 -5.96 10.91
N VAL A 399 27.83 -5.76 12.04
CA VAL A 399 27.19 -5.65 13.36
C VAL A 399 26.31 -4.40 13.43
N ALA A 400 26.79 -3.24 12.96
CA ALA A 400 26.02 -2.00 12.99
C ALA A 400 24.72 -2.12 12.14
N GLU A 401 24.80 -2.70 10.95
CA GLU A 401 23.62 -2.96 10.08
C GLU A 401 22.64 -3.93 10.74
N ALA A 402 23.12 -5.02 11.39
CA ALA A 402 22.26 -6.00 12.04
C ALA A 402 21.43 -5.41 13.21
N TYR A 403 21.94 -4.38 13.88
CA TYR A 403 21.27 -3.71 15.00
C TYR A 403 20.69 -2.32 14.65
N GLY A 404 20.82 -1.89 13.40
CA GLY A 404 20.34 -0.57 12.98
C GLY A 404 21.14 0.59 13.59
N PHE A 405 22.41 0.37 13.96
CA PHE A 405 23.29 1.40 14.47
C PHE A 405 23.82 2.29 13.34
N MET A 406 23.99 3.56 13.61
CA MET A 406 24.62 4.48 12.67
C MET A 406 26.14 4.25 12.69
N LEU A 407 26.78 4.11 11.53
CA LEU A 407 28.24 3.96 11.40
C LEU A 407 28.77 5.03 10.47
N GLU A 408 29.68 5.83 10.98
CA GLU A 408 30.30 6.95 10.24
C GLU A 408 31.83 6.94 10.36
N TYR A 409 32.46 7.46 9.32
CA TYR A 409 33.88 7.75 9.31
C TYR A 409 34.10 9.22 8.95
N HIS A 410 34.95 9.87 9.74
CA HIS A 410 35.39 11.26 9.48
C HIS A 410 36.90 11.36 9.59
N TYR A 411 37.50 12.27 8.80
CA TYR A 411 38.89 12.65 8.93
C TYR A 411 38.93 14.13 9.31
N ILE A 412 39.36 14.42 10.56
CA ILE A 412 39.31 15.75 11.15
C ILE A 412 40.64 16.03 11.85
N ALA A 413 41.25 17.17 11.57
CA ALA A 413 42.46 17.63 12.22
C ALA A 413 43.63 16.61 12.22
N GLY A 414 43.80 15.83 11.12
CA GLY A 414 44.85 14.83 11.02
C GLY A 414 44.53 13.51 11.76
N ARG A 415 43.28 13.28 12.12
CA ARG A 415 42.85 12.06 12.83
C ARG A 415 41.68 11.36 12.11
N HIS A 416 41.76 10.05 12.14
CA HIS A 416 40.65 9.19 11.72
C HIS A 416 39.67 9.03 12.90
N HIS A 417 38.38 9.26 12.65
CA HIS A 417 37.29 9.08 13.60
C HIS A 417 36.33 8.02 13.09
N PHE A 418 36.14 6.97 13.86
CA PHE A 418 35.15 5.93 13.59
C PHE A 418 34.05 6.04 14.63
N ARG A 419 32.84 6.39 14.21
CA ARG A 419 31.70 6.66 15.06
C ARG A 419 30.62 5.61 14.91
N VAL A 420 30.15 5.08 16.03
CA VAL A 420 28.99 4.18 16.11
C VAL A 420 27.95 4.83 17.01
N GLY A 421 26.78 5.12 16.44
CA GLY A 421 25.65 5.72 17.16
C GLY A 421 24.52 4.72 17.36
N TRP A 422 23.96 4.68 18.59
CA TRP A 422 22.83 3.85 18.93
C TRP A 422 21.53 4.63 18.77
N PRO A 423 20.46 4.04 18.18
CA PRO A 423 19.14 4.67 18.18
C PRO A 423 18.65 4.89 19.61
N LYS A 424 18.05 6.06 19.84
CA LYS A 424 17.49 6.42 21.15
C LYS A 424 16.25 5.61 21.48
#